data_12dfd3b122718206f9bcfc8603135e06
#
_entry.id   12dfd3b122718206f9bcfc8603135e06
#
_cell.length_a   1.000
_cell.length_b   1.000
_cell.length_c   1.000
_cell.angle_alpha   90.00
_cell.angle_beta   90.00
_cell.angle_gamma   90.00
#
_symmetry.space_group_name_H-M   'P 1'
#
loop_
_entity.id
_entity.type
_entity.pdbx_description
1 polymer ?
#
loop_
_entity_poly.entity_id
_entity_poly.type
_entity_poly.pdbx_seq_one_letter_code
_entity_poly.pdbx_strand_id
1 'polypeptide(L)'
;MKVRTLLVVALVLAVVGGMTTVNITLAQQNRGSTSQATLKTLQLTELEEQNILFMREEEKLARDVYLVMYDLWGADIFANISESEQRHMDAILKLITRYGLEDPVAVDVIGEFVDPDLQLLYDDLVKSGEGSLEDALQVGVLIEEQDIADLIQALEDTDKRNITRVFQNLLNGSYNHLDAFNACLDGDCICLPNI
;
A
#
# COMPACT_ATOMS: atom_id res chain seq x y z
N MET A 1 21.82 -20.18 13.39
CA MET A 1 22.27 -18.80 13.20
C MET A 1 21.15 -17.87 13.66
N LYS A 2 21.44 -16.84 14.45
CA LYS A 2 20.39 -16.02 15.08
C LYS A 2 19.84 -15.01 14.08
N VAL A 3 18.57 -15.16 13.72
CA VAL A 3 17.82 -14.16 12.94
C VAL A 3 17.74 -12.88 13.79
N ARG A 4 18.27 -11.79 13.28
CA ARG A 4 18.14 -10.46 13.88
C ARG A 4 16.80 -9.89 13.41
N THR A 5 15.85 -9.83 14.31
CA THR A 5 14.60 -9.08 14.13
C THR A 5 14.95 -7.60 13.89
N LEU A 6 14.76 -7.11 12.68
CA LEU A 6 14.80 -5.67 12.41
C LEU A 6 13.46 -5.09 12.90
N LEU A 7 13.54 -4.39 14.01
CA LEU A 7 12.46 -3.53 14.49
C LEU A 7 12.56 -2.22 13.70
N VAL A 8 11.67 -2.04 12.73
CA VAL A 8 11.51 -0.73 12.07
C VAL A 8 10.74 0.16 13.05
N VAL A 9 11.43 1.07 13.69
CA VAL A 9 10.85 2.09 14.57
C VAL A 9 10.34 3.21 13.68
N ALA A 10 9.03 3.36 13.58
CA ALA A 10 8.39 4.51 12.95
C ALA A 10 8.76 5.79 13.73
N LEU A 11 9.52 6.67 13.11
CA LEU A 11 9.87 7.99 13.65
C LEU A 11 8.85 9.02 13.12
N VAL A 12 7.85 9.34 13.92
CA VAL A 12 6.91 10.44 13.64
C VAL A 12 7.61 11.77 13.95
N LEU A 13 7.94 12.54 12.91
CA LEU A 13 8.41 13.93 13.03
C LEU A 13 7.22 14.88 12.98
N ALA A 14 6.86 15.44 14.14
CA ALA A 14 5.91 16.53 14.23
C ALA A 14 6.55 17.85 13.80
N VAL A 15 6.11 18.40 12.67
CA VAL A 15 6.46 19.78 12.26
C VAL A 15 5.37 20.72 12.72
N VAL A 16 5.68 21.59 13.69
CA VAL A 16 4.83 22.70 14.15
C VAL A 16 5.09 23.92 13.24
N GLY A 17 4.16 24.25 12.37
CA GLY A 17 4.19 25.46 11.54
C GLY A 17 2.98 26.35 11.80
N GLY A 18 3.26 27.64 12.13
CA GLY A 18 2.32 28.63 12.63
C GLY A 18 1.21 29.05 11.68
N MET A 19 0.01 29.21 12.22
CA MET A 19 -1.20 29.74 11.56
C MET A 19 -1.19 31.27 11.51
N THR A 20 -1.40 31.83 10.33
CA THR A 20 -1.92 33.18 10.16
C THR A 20 -3.38 33.11 9.72
N THR A 21 -4.29 33.56 10.56
CA THR A 21 -5.73 33.63 10.26
C THR A 21 -6.05 34.87 9.42
N VAL A 22 -6.60 34.67 8.22
CA VAL A 22 -7.24 35.72 7.43
C VAL A 22 -8.76 35.61 7.61
N ASN A 23 -9.37 36.55 8.31
CA ASN A 23 -10.82 36.65 8.44
C ASN A 23 -11.41 37.33 7.19
N ILE A 24 -12.13 36.58 6.35
CA ILE A 24 -13.00 37.14 5.33
C ILE A 24 -14.45 36.93 5.74
N THR A 25 -15.11 38.04 6.08
CA THR A 25 -16.55 38.06 6.34
C THR A 25 -17.29 38.18 5.01
N LEU A 26 -17.98 37.13 4.58
CA LEU A 26 -18.91 37.20 3.45
C LEU A 26 -20.35 37.00 3.93
N ALA A 27 -21.20 37.91 3.46
CA ALA A 27 -22.59 38.02 3.80
C ALA A 27 -23.43 36.78 3.39
N GLN A 28 -24.30 36.43 4.28
CA GLN A 28 -25.25 35.34 4.24
C GLN A 28 -26.27 35.50 3.10
N GLN A 29 -26.33 34.52 2.20
CA GLN A 29 -27.52 34.26 1.42
C GLN A 29 -27.90 32.78 1.45
N ASN A 30 -29.04 32.53 2.05
CA ASN A 30 -29.60 31.25 2.40
C ASN A 30 -30.05 30.47 1.13
N ARG A 31 -29.24 29.45 0.71
CA ARG A 31 -29.69 28.39 -0.21
C ARG A 31 -28.89 27.10 0.00
N GLY A 32 -29.56 26.08 0.53
CA GLY A 32 -29.20 24.69 0.30
C GLY A 32 -28.32 24.01 1.35
N SER A 33 -28.97 23.47 2.37
CA SER A 33 -28.39 22.54 3.36
C SER A 33 -27.69 21.30 2.73
N THR A 34 -27.86 21.07 1.44
CA THR A 34 -27.29 19.94 0.69
C THR A 34 -25.83 20.14 0.28
N SER A 35 -25.40 21.38 0.04
CA SER A 35 -24.03 21.66 -0.44
C SER A 35 -22.97 21.48 0.64
N GLN A 36 -23.25 21.85 1.88
CA GLN A 36 -22.27 21.74 2.98
C GLN A 36 -22.02 20.30 3.42
N ALA A 37 -23.04 19.44 3.40
CA ALA A 37 -22.91 18.02 3.72
C ALA A 37 -22.06 17.30 2.64
N THR A 38 -22.25 17.65 1.37
CA THR A 38 -21.49 17.07 0.25
C THR A 38 -20.04 17.51 0.26
N LEU A 39 -19.75 18.77 0.58
CA LEU A 39 -18.36 19.29 0.69
C LEU A 39 -17.62 18.63 1.85
N LYS A 40 -18.27 18.43 3.00
CA LYS A 40 -17.68 17.77 4.17
C LYS A 40 -17.34 16.29 3.90
N THR A 41 -18.10 15.63 3.03
CA THR A 41 -17.90 14.21 2.66
C THR A 41 -16.69 14.03 1.71
N LEU A 42 -16.29 15.07 0.99
CA LEU A 42 -15.14 15.04 0.07
C LEU A 42 -13.84 15.55 0.70
N GLN A 43 -13.89 16.09 1.91
CA GLN A 43 -12.70 16.60 2.59
C GLN A 43 -12.02 15.46 3.37
N LEU A 44 -10.79 15.13 2.98
CA LEU A 44 -9.93 14.20 3.72
C LEU A 44 -9.34 14.89 4.95
N THR A 45 -9.03 14.10 5.97
CA THR A 45 -8.04 14.47 6.97
C THR A 45 -6.64 14.34 6.37
N GLU A 46 -5.65 14.97 6.96
CA GLU A 46 -4.25 14.82 6.54
C GLU A 46 -3.80 13.35 6.61
N LEU A 47 -4.23 12.63 7.64
CA LEU A 47 -3.90 11.22 7.82
C LEU A 47 -4.56 10.31 6.77
N GLU A 48 -5.82 10.56 6.42
CA GLU A 48 -6.49 9.84 5.33
C GLU A 48 -5.81 10.05 3.98
N GLU A 49 -5.33 11.28 3.71
CA GLU A 49 -4.57 11.60 2.50
C GLU A 49 -3.24 10.86 2.49
N GLN A 50 -2.48 10.92 3.58
CA GLN A 50 -1.20 10.21 3.74
C GLN A 50 -1.37 8.71 3.55
N ASN A 51 -2.36 8.10 4.20
CA ASN A 51 -2.62 6.67 4.08
C ASN A 51 -2.99 6.25 2.64
N ILE A 52 -3.78 7.04 1.92
CA ILE A 52 -4.11 6.75 0.51
C ILE A 52 -2.86 6.80 -0.37
N LEU A 53 -2.00 7.80 -0.20
CA LEU A 53 -0.79 7.96 -1.01
C LEU A 53 0.26 6.89 -0.67
N PHE A 54 0.43 6.60 0.61
CA PHE A 54 1.33 5.55 1.07
C PHE A 54 0.91 4.17 0.53
N MET A 55 -0.35 3.75 0.73
CA MET A 55 -0.87 2.49 0.20
C MET A 55 -0.69 2.38 -1.33
N ARG A 56 -0.75 3.51 -2.06
CA ARG A 56 -0.53 3.51 -3.51
C ARG A 56 0.87 3.04 -3.90
N GLU A 57 1.89 3.47 -3.16
CA GLU A 57 3.27 3.06 -3.39
C GLU A 57 3.60 1.72 -2.74
N GLU A 58 2.96 1.36 -1.63
CA GLU A 58 3.14 0.07 -0.96
C GLU A 58 2.63 -1.09 -1.82
N GLU A 59 1.43 -0.98 -2.40
CA GLU A 59 0.91 -1.94 -3.37
C GLU A 59 1.79 -2.04 -4.63
N LYS A 60 2.34 -0.90 -5.06
CA LYS A 60 3.34 -0.90 -6.13
C LYS A 60 4.60 -1.64 -5.74
N LEU A 61 5.09 -1.47 -4.50
CA LEU A 61 6.27 -2.16 -4.00
C LEU A 61 6.04 -3.68 -4.04
N ALA A 62 4.93 -4.16 -3.52
CA ALA A 62 4.55 -5.57 -3.55
C ALA A 62 4.53 -6.10 -4.99
N ARG A 63 3.80 -5.43 -5.89
CA ARG A 63 3.75 -5.79 -7.32
C ARG A 63 5.14 -5.87 -7.95
N ASP A 64 5.96 -4.85 -7.76
CA ASP A 64 7.26 -4.72 -8.42
C ASP A 64 8.24 -5.77 -7.92
N VAL A 65 8.27 -6.05 -6.61
CA VAL A 65 9.08 -7.14 -6.04
C VAL A 65 8.63 -8.47 -6.62
N TYR A 66 7.33 -8.75 -6.70
CA TYR A 66 6.82 -10.01 -7.24
C TYR A 66 7.12 -10.19 -8.73
N LEU A 67 7.09 -9.11 -9.50
CA LEU A 67 7.54 -9.16 -10.90
C LEU A 67 9.03 -9.54 -11.02
N VAL A 68 9.89 -8.99 -10.17
CA VAL A 68 11.32 -9.35 -10.14
C VAL A 68 11.50 -10.81 -9.69
N MET A 69 10.77 -11.26 -8.66
CA MET A 69 10.86 -12.65 -8.19
C MET A 69 10.36 -13.64 -9.24
N TYR A 70 9.33 -13.26 -10.01
CA TYR A 70 8.87 -14.08 -11.13
C TYR A 70 9.92 -14.20 -12.24
N ASP A 71 10.59 -13.09 -12.58
CA ASP A 71 11.65 -13.09 -13.59
C ASP A 71 12.85 -13.95 -13.16
N LEU A 72 13.18 -13.95 -11.87
CA LEU A 72 14.28 -14.74 -11.31
C LEU A 72 13.96 -16.23 -11.17
N TRP A 73 12.78 -16.57 -10.70
CA TRP A 73 12.46 -17.92 -10.23
C TRP A 73 11.41 -18.64 -11.09
N GLY A 74 10.63 -17.93 -11.93
CA GLY A 74 9.60 -18.49 -12.78
C GLY A 74 8.44 -19.16 -12.03
N ALA A 75 8.26 -18.87 -10.74
CA ALA A 75 7.19 -19.44 -9.94
C ALA A 75 5.90 -18.64 -10.13
N ASP A 76 4.85 -19.29 -10.64
CA ASP A 76 3.58 -18.67 -11.02
C ASP A 76 2.88 -17.90 -9.89
N ILE A 77 3.17 -18.24 -8.62
CA ILE A 77 2.62 -17.52 -7.48
C ILE A 77 2.95 -16.02 -7.55
N PHE A 78 4.17 -15.66 -7.92
CA PHE A 78 4.59 -14.26 -8.01
C PHE A 78 3.86 -13.53 -9.15
N ALA A 79 3.71 -14.17 -10.33
CA ALA A 79 2.96 -13.59 -11.44
C ALA A 79 1.48 -13.37 -11.05
N ASN A 80 0.84 -14.38 -10.44
CA ASN A 80 -0.57 -14.31 -10.06
C ASN A 80 -0.83 -13.23 -9.00
N ILE A 81 0.06 -13.12 -7.99
CA ILE A 81 -0.08 -12.12 -6.94
C ILE A 81 0.25 -10.73 -7.48
N SER A 82 1.28 -10.55 -8.32
CA SER A 82 1.58 -9.24 -8.93
C SER A 82 0.41 -8.68 -9.74
N GLU A 83 -0.36 -9.52 -10.43
CA GLU A 83 -1.61 -9.11 -11.09
C GLU A 83 -2.70 -8.69 -10.08
N SER A 84 -2.70 -9.26 -8.88
CA SER A 84 -3.60 -8.86 -7.79
C SER A 84 -3.22 -7.50 -7.25
N GLU A 85 -1.93 -7.25 -7.00
CA GLU A 85 -1.42 -5.96 -6.53
C GLU A 85 -1.67 -4.85 -7.56
N GLN A 86 -1.59 -5.15 -8.84
CA GLN A 86 -2.01 -4.18 -9.86
C GLN A 86 -3.49 -3.79 -9.71
N ARG A 87 -4.38 -4.74 -9.38
CA ARG A 87 -5.80 -4.42 -9.12
C ARG A 87 -5.98 -3.61 -7.82
N HIS A 88 -5.17 -3.86 -6.80
CA HIS A 88 -5.12 -3.07 -5.58
C HIS A 88 -4.67 -1.64 -5.87
N MET A 89 -3.58 -1.46 -6.58
CA MET A 89 -3.13 -0.15 -7.07
C MET A 89 -4.24 0.60 -7.82
N ASP A 90 -4.95 -0.08 -8.72
CA ASP A 90 -6.05 0.51 -9.49
C ASP A 90 -7.24 0.91 -8.60
N ALA A 91 -7.48 0.21 -7.51
CA ALA A 91 -8.51 0.56 -6.54
C ALA A 91 -8.13 1.82 -5.75
N ILE A 92 -6.87 1.95 -5.33
CA ILE A 92 -6.36 3.17 -4.68
C ILE A 92 -6.36 4.36 -5.66
N LEU A 93 -5.96 4.18 -6.93
CA LEU A 93 -5.99 5.24 -7.94
C LEU A 93 -7.38 5.86 -8.10
N LYS A 94 -8.46 5.07 -7.93
CA LYS A 94 -9.83 5.61 -7.93
C LYS A 94 -10.10 6.52 -6.72
N LEU A 95 -9.50 6.26 -5.56
CA LEU A 95 -9.56 7.15 -4.41
C LEU A 95 -8.77 8.44 -4.69
N ILE A 96 -7.52 8.33 -5.17
CA ILE A 96 -6.67 9.46 -5.55
C ILE A 96 -7.42 10.38 -6.52
N THR A 97 -7.97 9.82 -7.61
CA THR A 97 -8.75 10.56 -8.61
C THR A 97 -9.99 11.21 -7.99
N ARG A 98 -10.72 10.48 -7.14
CA ARG A 98 -11.95 10.96 -6.50
C ARG A 98 -11.71 12.15 -5.59
N TYR A 99 -10.60 12.16 -4.87
CA TYR A 99 -10.26 13.21 -3.92
C TYR A 99 -9.38 14.31 -4.53
N GLY A 100 -8.93 14.13 -5.79
CA GLY A 100 -8.11 15.11 -6.50
C GLY A 100 -6.71 15.21 -5.96
N LEU A 101 -6.17 14.09 -5.44
CA LEU A 101 -4.79 14.01 -4.97
C LEU A 101 -3.83 13.87 -6.15
N GLU A 102 -2.57 14.22 -5.93
CA GLU A 102 -1.48 13.93 -6.87
C GLU A 102 -1.07 12.46 -6.72
N ASP A 103 -1.07 11.70 -7.82
CA ASP A 103 -0.67 10.29 -7.80
C ASP A 103 0.86 10.17 -7.70
N PRO A 104 1.44 9.58 -6.63
CA PRO A 104 2.88 9.38 -6.53
C PRO A 104 3.40 8.42 -7.59
N VAL A 105 2.54 7.57 -8.17
CA VAL A 105 2.85 6.63 -9.24
C VAL A 105 2.37 7.16 -10.60
N ALA A 106 2.43 8.47 -10.83
CA ALA A 106 2.05 9.07 -12.11
C ALA A 106 2.95 8.59 -13.27
N VAL A 107 4.19 8.25 -12.99
CA VAL A 107 5.12 7.56 -13.90
C VAL A 107 5.44 6.21 -13.29
N ASP A 108 4.87 5.15 -13.84
CA ASP A 108 4.98 3.80 -13.31
C ASP A 108 6.23 3.10 -13.89
N VAL A 109 7.35 3.21 -13.17
CA VAL A 109 8.60 2.51 -13.47
C VAL A 109 8.86 1.48 -12.38
N ILE A 110 9.11 0.23 -12.76
CA ILE A 110 9.39 -0.87 -11.81
C ILE A 110 10.62 -0.50 -10.97
N GLY A 111 10.48 -0.58 -9.65
CA GLY A 111 11.55 -0.33 -8.70
C GLY A 111 11.87 1.14 -8.42
N GLU A 112 11.07 2.09 -8.92
CA GLU A 112 11.23 3.52 -8.63
C GLU A 112 10.08 4.01 -7.74
N PHE A 113 10.40 4.62 -6.59
CA PHE A 113 9.45 5.11 -5.59
C PHE A 113 9.71 6.57 -5.25
N VAL A 114 8.65 7.32 -4.97
CA VAL A 114 8.75 8.69 -4.47
C VAL A 114 9.09 8.69 -2.99
N ASP A 115 8.52 7.73 -2.23
CA ASP A 115 8.85 7.53 -0.83
C ASP A 115 10.26 6.91 -0.69
N PRO A 116 11.23 7.58 -0.05
CA PRO A 116 12.59 7.09 0.07
C PRO A 116 12.72 5.86 0.97
N ASP A 117 11.81 5.66 1.93
CA ASP A 117 11.82 4.51 2.82
C ASP A 117 11.30 3.27 2.07
N LEU A 118 10.29 3.43 1.22
CA LEU A 118 9.83 2.37 0.32
C LEU A 118 10.87 2.03 -0.76
N GLN A 119 11.63 3.01 -1.26
CA GLN A 119 12.75 2.73 -2.16
C GLN A 119 13.81 1.85 -1.51
N LEU A 120 14.22 2.18 -0.27
CA LEU A 120 15.19 1.38 0.47
C LEU A 120 14.65 -0.03 0.78
N LEU A 121 13.38 -0.12 1.17
CA LEU A 121 12.72 -1.39 1.45
C LEU A 121 12.68 -2.27 0.19
N TYR A 122 12.31 -1.71 -0.96
CA TYR A 122 12.31 -2.43 -2.24
C TYR A 122 13.70 -3.02 -2.56
N ASP A 123 14.75 -2.20 -2.47
CA ASP A 123 16.13 -2.63 -2.76
C ASP A 123 16.56 -3.78 -1.83
N ASP A 124 16.23 -3.71 -0.53
CA ASP A 124 16.54 -4.74 0.44
C ASP A 124 15.73 -6.03 0.24
N LEU A 125 14.44 -5.93 -0.12
CA LEU A 125 13.57 -7.08 -0.39
C LEU A 125 14.00 -7.81 -1.65
N VAL A 126 14.28 -7.10 -2.74
CA VAL A 126 14.78 -7.71 -3.99
C VAL A 126 16.08 -8.45 -3.71
N LYS A 127 17.03 -7.82 -3.06
CA LYS A 127 18.30 -8.44 -2.70
C LYS A 127 18.13 -9.66 -1.80
N SER A 128 17.16 -9.63 -0.89
CA SER A 128 16.89 -10.76 0.03
C SER A 128 16.31 -11.97 -0.70
N GLY A 129 15.52 -11.75 -1.74
CA GLY A 129 14.90 -12.80 -2.54
C GLY A 129 15.79 -13.39 -3.65
N GLU A 130 16.98 -12.82 -3.90
CA GLU A 130 17.92 -13.32 -4.92
C GLU A 130 18.62 -14.65 -4.55
N GLY A 131 18.60 -15.04 -3.27
CA GLY A 131 19.39 -16.17 -2.77
C GLY A 131 18.84 -17.53 -3.15
N SER A 132 17.53 -17.72 -3.06
CA SER A 132 16.81 -18.95 -3.38
C SER A 132 15.31 -18.69 -3.55
N LEU A 133 14.59 -19.63 -4.17
CA LEU A 133 13.14 -19.56 -4.26
C LEU A 133 12.49 -19.52 -2.86
N GLU A 134 13.05 -20.23 -1.88
CA GLU A 134 12.58 -20.18 -0.49
C GLU A 134 12.74 -18.77 0.10
N ASP A 135 13.89 -18.12 -0.12
CA ASP A 135 14.12 -16.73 0.31
C ASP A 135 13.11 -15.77 -0.36
N ALA A 136 12.86 -15.96 -1.66
CA ALA A 136 11.88 -15.16 -2.40
C ALA A 136 10.44 -15.34 -1.87
N LEU A 137 10.03 -16.57 -1.53
CA LEU A 137 8.73 -16.83 -0.91
C LEU A 137 8.65 -16.20 0.49
N GLN A 138 9.73 -16.22 1.26
CA GLN A 138 9.79 -15.55 2.56
C GLN A 138 9.70 -14.02 2.43
N VAL A 139 10.28 -13.44 1.38
CA VAL A 139 10.08 -12.03 1.04
C VAL A 139 8.59 -11.74 0.81
N GLY A 140 7.89 -12.62 0.08
CA GLY A 140 6.44 -12.49 -0.09
C GLY A 140 5.69 -12.48 1.24
N VAL A 141 6.00 -13.40 2.15
CA VAL A 141 5.41 -13.41 3.50
C VAL A 141 5.65 -12.10 4.24
N LEU A 142 6.89 -11.57 4.20
CA LEU A 142 7.23 -10.31 4.88
C LEU A 142 6.46 -9.11 4.34
N ILE A 143 6.29 -9.02 3.03
CA ILE A 143 5.52 -7.95 2.37
C ILE A 143 4.06 -8.01 2.82
N GLU A 144 3.44 -9.18 2.74
CA GLU A 144 2.01 -9.32 3.09
C GLU A 144 1.75 -9.08 4.59
N GLU A 145 2.67 -9.52 5.47
CA GLU A 145 2.56 -9.23 6.91
C GLU A 145 2.64 -7.72 7.19
N GLN A 146 3.51 -6.99 6.48
CA GLN A 146 3.63 -5.55 6.64
C GLN A 146 2.39 -4.83 6.09
N ASP A 147 1.96 -5.15 4.86
CA ASP A 147 0.77 -4.56 4.24
C ASP A 147 -0.49 -4.78 5.08
N ILE A 148 -0.68 -5.99 5.63
CA ILE A 148 -1.78 -6.28 6.57
C ILE A 148 -1.73 -5.35 7.79
N ALA A 149 -0.54 -5.13 8.37
CA ALA A 149 -0.40 -4.29 9.55
C ALA A 149 -0.73 -2.82 9.23
N ASP A 150 -0.25 -2.31 8.10
CA ASP A 150 -0.45 -0.94 7.66
C ASP A 150 -1.90 -0.68 7.23
N LEU A 151 -2.54 -1.64 6.55
CA LEU A 151 -3.97 -1.57 6.22
C LEU A 151 -4.88 -1.59 7.46
N ILE A 152 -4.54 -2.39 8.48
CA ILE A 152 -5.28 -2.38 9.75
C ILE A 152 -5.20 -0.99 10.40
N GLN A 153 -4.00 -0.40 10.46
CA GLN A 153 -3.82 0.94 11.00
C GLN A 153 -4.58 1.99 10.17
N ALA A 154 -4.47 1.95 8.86
CA ALA A 154 -5.16 2.88 7.97
C ALA A 154 -6.71 2.78 8.06
N LEU A 155 -7.24 1.60 8.38
CA LEU A 155 -8.66 1.39 8.65
C LEU A 155 -9.12 2.03 9.95
N GLU A 156 -8.25 2.10 10.98
CA GLU A 156 -8.55 2.80 12.24
C GLU A 156 -8.57 4.32 12.05
N ASP A 157 -7.84 4.85 11.07
CA ASP A 157 -7.65 6.27 10.81
C ASP A 157 -8.79 6.90 9.97
N THR A 158 -9.75 6.12 9.47
CA THR A 158 -10.83 6.62 8.61
C THR A 158 -12.22 6.14 9.02
N ASP A 159 -13.19 7.05 8.90
CA ASP A 159 -14.62 6.76 8.99
C ASP A 159 -15.33 6.81 7.61
N LYS A 160 -14.60 7.08 6.54
CA LYS A 160 -15.15 7.24 5.19
C LYS A 160 -15.41 5.90 4.53
N ARG A 161 -16.69 5.59 4.30
CA ARG A 161 -17.14 4.32 3.72
C ARG A 161 -16.42 3.87 2.46
N ASN A 162 -16.08 4.80 1.59
CA ASN A 162 -15.41 4.47 0.32
C ASN A 162 -13.95 4.11 0.54
N ILE A 163 -13.25 4.75 1.48
CA ILE A 163 -11.89 4.41 1.87
C ILE A 163 -11.90 3.07 2.61
N THR A 164 -12.71 2.95 3.66
CA THR A 164 -12.88 1.68 4.41
C THR A 164 -13.15 0.49 3.50
N ARG A 165 -14.03 0.66 2.48
CA ARG A 165 -14.32 -0.44 1.54
C ARG A 165 -13.10 -0.84 0.71
N VAL A 166 -12.33 0.13 0.23
CA VAL A 166 -11.12 -0.16 -0.56
C VAL A 166 -10.09 -0.86 0.33
N PHE A 167 -9.71 -0.26 1.46
CA PHE A 167 -8.73 -0.83 2.37
C PHE A 167 -9.12 -2.22 2.90
N GLN A 168 -10.42 -2.44 3.20
CA GLN A 168 -10.90 -3.76 3.60
C GLN A 168 -10.78 -4.81 2.50
N ASN A 169 -10.96 -4.42 1.22
CA ASN A 169 -10.78 -5.33 0.09
C ASN A 169 -9.30 -5.67 -0.12
N LEU A 170 -8.41 -4.68 0.00
CA LEU A 170 -6.97 -4.88 -0.03
C LEU A 170 -6.56 -5.84 1.09
N LEU A 171 -6.91 -5.53 2.34
CA LEU A 171 -6.62 -6.36 3.51
C LEU A 171 -7.04 -7.82 3.33
N ASN A 172 -8.23 -8.07 2.77
CA ASN A 172 -8.67 -9.43 2.47
C ASN A 172 -7.82 -10.09 1.38
N GLY A 173 -7.35 -9.32 0.39
CA GLY A 173 -6.41 -9.78 -0.63
C GLY A 173 -5.09 -10.20 -0.01
N SER A 174 -4.48 -9.33 0.80
CA SER A 174 -3.19 -9.57 1.47
C SER A 174 -3.22 -10.80 2.39
N TYR A 175 -4.32 -11.03 3.11
CA TYR A 175 -4.49 -12.29 3.85
C TYR A 175 -4.48 -13.52 2.94
N ASN A 176 -5.13 -13.47 1.77
CA ASN A 176 -5.12 -14.58 0.83
C ASN A 176 -3.73 -14.79 0.20
N HIS A 177 -2.99 -13.71 -0.05
CA HIS A 177 -1.62 -13.75 -0.57
C HIS A 177 -0.68 -14.36 0.47
N LEU A 178 -0.78 -13.92 1.73
CA LEU A 178 -0.01 -14.46 2.86
C LEU A 178 -0.24 -15.97 3.02
N ASP A 179 -1.51 -16.41 2.98
CA ASP A 179 -1.85 -17.83 3.03
C ASP A 179 -1.24 -18.60 1.86
N ALA A 180 -1.24 -18.02 0.65
CA ALA A 180 -0.66 -18.65 -0.54
C ALA A 180 0.87 -18.79 -0.44
N PHE A 181 1.59 -17.75 0.04
CA PHE A 181 3.03 -17.83 0.26
C PHE A 181 3.39 -18.87 1.32
N ASN A 182 2.66 -18.90 2.45
CA ASN A 182 2.88 -19.89 3.47
C ASN A 182 2.62 -21.33 2.98
N ALA A 183 1.55 -21.55 2.20
CA ALA A 183 1.29 -22.85 1.59
C ALA A 183 2.43 -23.29 0.65
N CYS A 184 3.01 -22.35 -0.09
CA CYS A 184 4.17 -22.67 -0.93
C CYS A 184 5.41 -23.04 -0.12
N LEU A 185 5.67 -22.35 0.99
CA LEU A 185 6.77 -22.66 1.91
C LEU A 185 6.60 -24.04 2.57
N ASP A 186 5.37 -24.46 2.85
CA ASP A 186 5.01 -25.76 3.39
C ASP A 186 5.07 -26.91 2.35
N GLY A 187 5.32 -26.57 1.07
CA GLY A 187 5.40 -27.55 -0.03
C GLY A 187 4.07 -27.86 -0.73
N ASP A 188 3.00 -27.15 -0.37
CA ASP A 188 1.65 -27.30 -0.95
C ASP A 188 1.41 -26.40 -2.18
N CYS A 189 2.48 -25.84 -2.75
CA CYS A 189 2.42 -24.96 -3.91
C CYS A 189 2.09 -25.74 -5.18
N ILE A 190 0.90 -25.55 -5.73
CA ILE A 190 0.41 -26.24 -6.95
C ILE A 190 1.12 -25.73 -8.22
N CYS A 191 1.86 -24.63 -8.16
CA CYS A 191 2.40 -23.88 -9.29
C CYS A 191 3.92 -23.65 -9.21
N LEU A 192 4.69 -24.55 -8.61
CA LEU A 192 6.13 -24.49 -8.74
C LEU A 192 6.55 -24.99 -10.12
N PRO A 193 7.49 -24.35 -10.84
CA PRO A 193 8.01 -24.92 -12.06
C PRO A 193 8.60 -26.31 -11.76
N ASN A 194 8.27 -27.28 -12.59
CA ASN A 194 8.91 -28.60 -12.51
C ASN A 194 10.40 -28.43 -12.82
N ILE A 195 11.22 -28.41 -11.77
CA ILE A 195 12.67 -28.36 -11.84
C ILE A 195 13.19 -29.73 -12.32
#